data_62c0ea040a8cbbdaa8305e5b02c7f566
#
_entry.id   62c0ea040a8cbbdaa8305e5b02c7f566
#
_cell.length_a   1.000
_cell.length_b   1.000
_cell.length_c   1.000
_cell.angle_alpha   90.00
_cell.angle_beta   90.00
_cell.angle_gamma   90.00
#
_symmetry.space_group_name_H-M   'P 1'
#
loop_
_entity.id
_entity.type
_entity.pdbx_description
1 polymer ?
#
loop_
_entity_poly.entity_id
_entity_poly.type
_entity_poly.pdbx_seq_one_letter_code
_entity_poly.pdbx_strand_id
1 'polypeptide(L)'
;MEHNTHYQLTLPAAIQAEIIAHAREGWPDEVCGILGGKDAAATSLVRARNVAEDRQINYTVDPQTLLRQFDFEEAGEEMVAIYHSHPSSAAYPSATDARQATYPDAVYLICSLQRPDAPVIRGYRLLPQPFEGRARDFPLQPVRGRADFWAYQHPAPDAFYILHLIPPVGAPVLLKVRIEEVALRA
;
A
#
# COMPACT_ATOMS: atom_id res chain seq x y z
N MET A 1 -26.11 15.21 -1.66
CA MET A 1 -24.99 15.63 -2.54
C MET A 1 -23.74 15.02 -1.92
N GLU A 2 -23.28 13.89 -2.44
CA GLU A 2 -22.02 13.30 -2.01
C GLU A 2 -20.92 14.21 -2.54
N HIS A 3 -20.21 14.88 -1.65
CA HIS A 3 -18.97 15.56 -1.98
C HIS A 3 -17.97 14.47 -2.36
N ASN A 4 -17.83 14.25 -3.64
CA ASN A 4 -16.73 13.46 -4.20
C ASN A 4 -15.44 14.28 -4.02
N THR A 5 -14.96 14.32 -2.78
CA THR A 5 -13.68 14.94 -2.46
C THR A 5 -12.61 13.99 -3.00
N HIS A 6 -12.16 14.21 -4.25
CA HIS A 6 -11.02 13.49 -4.78
C HIS A 6 -9.83 13.77 -3.86
N TYR A 7 -9.45 12.77 -3.08
CA TYR A 7 -8.28 12.86 -2.24
C TYR A 7 -7.06 13.09 -3.15
N GLN A 8 -6.19 14.02 -2.78
CA GLN A 8 -5.01 14.35 -3.57
C GLN A 8 -3.78 14.40 -2.67
N LEU A 9 -2.62 14.08 -3.22
CA LEU A 9 -1.32 14.21 -2.56
C LEU A 9 -0.38 14.98 -3.48
N THR A 10 0.21 16.04 -2.97
CA THR A 10 1.33 16.71 -3.64
C THR A 10 2.58 15.87 -3.43
N LEU A 11 3.14 15.37 -4.53
CA LEU A 11 4.32 14.52 -4.55
C LEU A 11 5.38 15.19 -5.44
N PRO A 12 6.32 15.95 -4.86
CA PRO A 12 7.34 16.67 -5.61
C PRO A 12 8.15 15.79 -6.55
N ALA A 13 8.53 16.31 -7.71
CA ALA A 13 9.27 15.56 -8.73
C ALA A 13 10.58 14.95 -8.19
N ALA A 14 11.24 15.62 -7.24
CA ALA A 14 12.45 15.10 -6.59
C ALA A 14 12.16 13.82 -5.78
N ILE A 15 11.05 13.78 -5.04
CA ILE A 15 10.61 12.60 -4.27
C ILE A 15 10.18 11.49 -5.22
N GLN A 16 9.46 11.81 -6.30
CA GLN A 16 9.12 10.81 -7.33
C GLN A 16 10.38 10.17 -7.93
N ALA A 17 11.38 10.98 -8.29
CA ALA A 17 12.64 10.49 -8.83
C ALA A 17 13.38 9.58 -7.84
N GLU A 18 13.37 9.94 -6.55
CA GLU A 18 13.99 9.15 -5.48
C GLU A 18 13.30 7.79 -5.28
N ILE A 19 11.96 7.75 -5.32
CA ILE A 19 11.19 6.49 -5.26
C ILE A 19 11.55 5.59 -6.45
N ILE A 20 11.61 6.16 -7.67
CA ILE A 20 11.95 5.41 -8.88
C ILE A 20 13.40 4.90 -8.83
N ALA A 21 14.34 5.73 -8.36
CA ALA A 21 15.73 5.32 -8.19
C ALA A 21 15.84 4.14 -7.21
N HIS A 22 15.19 4.24 -6.05
CA HIS A 22 15.16 3.17 -5.05
C HIS A 22 14.55 1.88 -5.62
N ALA A 23 13.43 1.98 -6.34
CA ALA A 23 12.79 0.83 -6.97
C ALA A 23 13.73 0.12 -7.98
N ARG A 24 14.48 0.87 -8.77
CA ARG A 24 15.46 0.32 -9.73
C ARG A 24 16.66 -0.32 -9.04
N GLU A 25 17.18 0.31 -7.98
CA GLU A 25 18.29 -0.22 -7.18
C GLU A 25 17.95 -1.54 -6.49
N GLY A 26 16.71 -1.68 -6.00
CA GLY A 26 16.25 -2.88 -5.31
C GLY A 26 15.82 -4.03 -6.21
N TRP A 27 15.63 -3.78 -7.51
CA TRP A 27 15.18 -4.83 -8.42
C TRP A 27 16.03 -6.10 -8.31
N PRO A 28 15.49 -7.34 -8.25
CA PRO A 28 14.08 -7.73 -8.49
C PRO A 28 13.20 -7.74 -7.23
N ASP A 29 13.69 -7.31 -6.08
CA ASP A 29 12.93 -7.25 -4.83
C ASP A 29 12.04 -5.99 -4.81
N GLU A 30 10.91 -6.06 -4.09
CA GLU A 30 10.13 -4.88 -3.75
C GLU A 30 10.91 -4.03 -2.73
N VAL A 31 10.99 -2.74 -2.98
CA VAL A 31 11.50 -1.77 -2.01
C VAL A 31 10.33 -1.05 -1.35
N CYS A 32 10.56 -0.47 -0.18
CA CYS A 32 9.55 0.28 0.54
C CYS A 32 10.15 1.46 1.32
N GLY A 33 9.28 2.32 1.81
CA GLY A 33 9.65 3.44 2.67
C GLY A 33 8.44 4.28 3.06
N ILE A 34 8.71 5.35 3.81
CA ILE A 34 7.70 6.27 4.32
C ILE A 34 8.01 7.71 3.92
N LEU A 35 6.97 8.51 3.78
CA LEU A 35 7.07 9.93 3.48
C LEU A 35 6.48 10.75 4.61
N GLY A 36 7.27 11.71 5.08
CA GLY A 36 6.81 12.78 5.95
C GLY A 36 6.24 13.94 5.15
N GLY A 37 5.35 14.72 5.77
CA GLY A 37 4.77 15.89 5.13
C GLY A 37 3.68 16.57 5.94
N LYS A 38 3.04 17.53 5.30
CA LYS A 38 1.97 18.34 5.92
C LYS A 38 0.94 18.75 4.88
N ASP A 39 -0.31 18.87 5.31
CA ASP A 39 -1.42 19.34 4.46
C ASP A 39 -1.51 18.57 3.11
N ALA A 40 -1.39 17.24 3.17
CA ALA A 40 -1.35 16.35 2.02
C ALA A 40 -0.25 16.70 0.99
N ALA A 41 0.89 17.20 1.45
CA ALA A 41 2.08 17.43 0.65
C ALA A 41 3.29 16.72 1.25
N ALA A 42 3.95 15.85 0.47
CA ALA A 42 5.17 15.18 0.89
C ALA A 42 6.36 16.15 0.87
N THR A 43 7.14 16.19 1.94
CA THR A 43 8.32 17.06 2.11
C THR A 43 9.60 16.27 2.25
N SER A 44 9.51 15.03 2.76
CA SER A 44 10.64 14.19 3.06
C SER A 44 10.37 12.73 2.73
N LEU A 45 11.43 11.95 2.52
CA LEU A 45 11.37 10.52 2.23
C LEU A 45 12.39 9.78 3.09
N VAL A 46 11.98 8.67 3.66
CA VAL A 46 12.84 7.72 4.36
C VAL A 46 12.74 6.36 3.68
N ARG A 47 13.83 5.90 3.06
CA ARG A 47 13.94 4.54 2.53
C ARG A 47 13.94 3.55 3.69
N ALA A 48 13.18 2.47 3.55
CA ALA A 48 13.10 1.41 4.53
C ALA A 48 13.75 0.13 4.00
N ARG A 49 14.15 -0.72 4.91
CA ARG A 49 14.49 -2.09 4.57
C ARG A 49 13.22 -2.90 4.46
N ASN A 50 13.08 -3.63 3.35
CA ASN A 50 12.04 -4.63 3.22
C ASN A 50 12.43 -5.89 4.01
N VAL A 51 11.69 -6.21 5.07
CA VAL A 51 11.92 -7.37 5.94
C VAL A 51 10.94 -8.52 5.67
N ALA A 52 10.18 -8.48 4.56
CA ALA A 52 9.33 -9.59 4.16
C ALA A 52 10.17 -10.83 3.83
N GLU A 53 9.60 -12.01 4.05
CA GLU A 53 10.23 -13.30 3.74
C GLU A 53 10.39 -13.49 2.22
N ASP A 54 9.33 -13.21 1.45
CA ASP A 54 9.36 -13.21 -0.03
C ASP A 54 9.29 -11.77 -0.55
N ARG A 55 10.45 -11.14 -0.67
CA ARG A 55 10.59 -9.73 -1.03
C ARG A 55 10.28 -9.42 -2.49
N GLN A 56 10.17 -10.43 -3.35
CA GLN A 56 9.87 -10.20 -4.77
C GLN A 56 8.39 -9.95 -5.05
N ILE A 57 7.53 -10.31 -4.10
CA ILE A 57 6.07 -10.20 -4.25
C ILE A 57 5.38 -9.61 -3.00
N ASN A 58 6.17 -9.22 -1.98
CA ASN A 58 5.66 -8.65 -0.74
C ASN A 58 6.67 -7.65 -0.16
N TYR A 59 6.14 -6.71 0.60
CA TYR A 59 6.98 -5.87 1.44
C TYR A 59 6.49 -5.84 2.88
N THR A 60 7.40 -5.58 3.76
CA THR A 60 7.14 -5.23 5.16
C THR A 60 8.18 -4.20 5.55
N VAL A 61 7.71 -3.01 5.90
CA VAL A 61 8.58 -1.93 6.39
C VAL A 61 9.20 -2.36 7.71
N ASP A 62 10.52 -2.24 7.85
CA ASP A 62 11.17 -2.58 9.10
C ASP A 62 10.70 -1.67 10.25
N PRO A 63 10.58 -2.21 11.49
CA PRO A 63 10.03 -1.46 12.62
C PRO A 63 10.81 -0.19 12.96
N GLN A 64 12.13 -0.15 12.73
CA GLN A 64 12.95 1.02 13.05
C GLN A 64 12.61 2.18 12.12
N THR A 65 12.34 1.90 10.83
CA THR A 65 11.88 2.92 9.89
C THR A 65 10.48 3.42 10.25
N LEU A 66 9.57 2.52 10.67
CA LEU A 66 8.23 2.95 11.11
C LEU A 66 8.28 3.90 12.33
N LEU A 67 9.24 3.72 13.24
CA LEU A 67 9.43 4.64 14.37
C LEU A 67 9.83 6.05 13.94
N ARG A 68 10.36 6.22 12.72
CA ARG A 68 10.71 7.55 12.18
C ARG A 68 9.46 8.46 11.95
N GLN A 69 8.24 7.90 12.02
CA GLN A 69 7.03 8.72 12.06
C GLN A 69 7.03 9.72 13.23
N PHE A 70 7.65 9.37 14.35
CA PHE A 70 7.77 10.29 15.49
C PHE A 70 8.70 11.47 15.20
N ASP A 71 9.72 11.28 14.36
CA ASP A 71 10.58 12.40 13.92
C ASP A 71 9.76 13.39 13.07
N PHE A 72 8.80 12.90 12.27
CA PHE A 72 7.89 13.75 11.52
C PHE A 72 6.99 14.55 12.47
N GLU A 73 6.42 13.90 13.49
CA GLU A 73 5.58 14.56 14.49
C GLU A 73 6.35 15.65 15.26
N GLU A 74 7.61 15.37 15.65
CA GLU A 74 8.48 16.37 16.30
C GLU A 74 8.78 17.56 15.38
N ALA A 75 8.82 17.36 14.07
CA ALA A 75 8.99 18.41 13.06
C ALA A 75 7.66 19.16 12.74
N GLY A 76 6.53 18.76 13.34
CA GLY A 76 5.21 19.32 13.04
C GLY A 76 4.64 18.83 11.71
N GLU A 77 5.10 17.66 11.27
CA GLU A 77 4.66 16.92 10.09
C GLU A 77 3.92 15.63 10.50
N GLU A 78 3.41 14.91 9.53
CA GLU A 78 2.78 13.59 9.70
C GLU A 78 3.32 12.60 8.67
N MET A 79 3.09 11.30 8.88
CA MET A 79 3.37 10.29 7.86
C MET A 79 2.26 10.35 6.79
N VAL A 80 2.49 11.09 5.70
CA VAL A 80 1.50 11.30 4.63
C VAL A 80 1.39 10.13 3.65
N ALA A 81 2.45 9.33 3.51
CA ALA A 81 2.41 8.19 2.61
C ALA A 81 3.38 7.06 3.03
N ILE A 82 3.02 5.86 2.58
CA ILE A 82 3.90 4.68 2.58
C ILE A 82 4.08 4.28 1.11
N TYR A 83 5.30 4.06 0.66
CA TYR A 83 5.52 3.59 -0.71
C TYR A 83 6.14 2.20 -0.75
N HIS A 84 5.83 1.48 -1.82
CA HIS A 84 6.54 0.27 -2.22
C HIS A 84 6.63 0.17 -3.74
N SER A 85 7.47 -0.74 -4.22
CA SER A 85 7.61 -1.00 -5.64
C SER A 85 7.00 -2.32 -6.06
N HIS A 86 6.51 -2.36 -7.29
CA HIS A 86 6.13 -3.58 -8.01
C HIS A 86 7.15 -3.83 -9.13
N PRO A 87 8.08 -4.77 -8.97
CA PRO A 87 9.12 -5.04 -9.97
C PRO A 87 8.58 -5.45 -11.35
N SER A 88 7.46 -6.19 -11.39
CA SER A 88 6.92 -6.80 -12.61
C SER A 88 5.44 -6.62 -12.84
N SER A 89 4.70 -6.09 -11.87
CA SER A 89 3.25 -5.90 -11.96
C SER A 89 2.86 -4.42 -12.08
N ALA A 90 1.60 -4.18 -12.42
CA ALA A 90 1.05 -2.82 -12.55
C ALA A 90 1.09 -2.05 -11.23
N ALA A 91 1.06 -0.71 -11.31
CA ALA A 91 0.92 0.16 -10.16
C ALA A 91 -0.53 0.11 -9.63
N TYR A 92 -0.91 -1.03 -9.07
CA TYR A 92 -2.23 -1.29 -8.51
C TYR A 92 -2.08 -2.21 -7.29
N PRO A 93 -2.82 -1.99 -6.19
CA PRO A 93 -2.68 -2.78 -4.97
C PRO A 93 -2.93 -4.27 -5.19
N SER A 94 -2.09 -5.11 -4.62
CA SER A 94 -2.32 -6.54 -4.51
C SER A 94 -3.29 -6.86 -3.36
N ALA A 95 -3.76 -8.10 -3.30
CA ALA A 95 -4.54 -8.57 -2.16
C ALA A 95 -3.74 -8.53 -0.85
N THR A 96 -2.41 -8.74 -0.94
CA THR A 96 -1.52 -8.64 0.22
C THR A 96 -1.41 -7.20 0.71
N ASP A 97 -1.25 -6.22 -0.20
CA ASP A 97 -1.22 -4.80 0.15
C ASP A 97 -2.52 -4.38 0.83
N ALA A 98 -3.65 -4.78 0.25
CA ALA A 98 -4.97 -4.49 0.80
C ALA A 98 -5.15 -5.06 2.23
N ARG A 99 -4.66 -6.30 2.48
CA ARG A 99 -4.73 -6.91 3.79
C ARG A 99 -3.81 -6.23 4.81
N GLN A 100 -2.66 -5.75 4.38
CA GLN A 100 -1.64 -5.14 5.23
C GLN A 100 -1.85 -3.63 5.43
N ALA A 101 -2.89 -3.05 4.85
CA ALA A 101 -3.20 -1.64 4.98
C ALA A 101 -3.69 -1.30 6.41
N THR A 102 -2.77 -0.92 7.27
CA THR A 102 -3.01 -0.61 8.69
C THR A 102 -2.95 0.88 9.00
N TYR A 103 -2.62 1.72 8.02
CA TYR A 103 -2.51 3.17 8.12
C TYR A 103 -3.57 3.83 7.22
N PRO A 104 -4.84 3.97 7.68
CA PRO A 104 -5.95 4.44 6.83
C PRO A 104 -5.82 5.90 6.40
N ASP A 105 -5.04 6.69 7.14
CA ASP A 105 -4.82 8.11 6.86
C ASP A 105 -3.64 8.35 5.90
N ALA A 106 -2.74 7.37 5.74
CA ALA A 106 -1.63 7.47 4.80
C ALA A 106 -2.04 7.07 3.38
N VAL A 107 -1.42 7.70 2.38
CA VAL A 107 -1.53 7.28 0.99
C VAL A 107 -0.56 6.14 0.73
N TYR A 108 -1.03 5.05 0.12
CA TYR A 108 -0.19 3.96 -0.35
C TYR A 108 0.26 4.25 -1.78
N LEU A 109 1.54 4.55 -1.95
CA LEU A 109 2.15 4.82 -3.26
C LEU A 109 2.75 3.53 -3.80
N ILE A 110 2.43 3.20 -5.04
CA ILE A 110 2.95 2.02 -5.74
C ILE A 110 3.76 2.46 -6.94
N CYS A 111 5.07 2.15 -6.92
CA CYS A 111 5.98 2.40 -8.05
C CYS A 111 6.13 1.13 -8.88
N SER A 112 5.53 1.10 -10.06
CA SER A 112 5.64 -0.04 -10.98
C SER A 112 6.82 0.11 -11.93
N LEU A 113 7.63 -0.95 -12.01
CA LEU A 113 8.67 -1.14 -13.00
C LEU A 113 8.26 -2.15 -14.07
N GLN A 114 6.96 -2.47 -14.23
CA GLN A 114 6.46 -3.34 -15.28
C GLN A 114 6.95 -2.92 -16.68
N ARG A 115 7.13 -1.62 -16.88
CA ARG A 115 7.81 -1.04 -18.01
C ARG A 115 9.02 -0.25 -17.50
N PRO A 116 10.22 -0.85 -17.47
CA PRO A 116 11.41 -0.23 -16.85
C PRO A 116 11.79 1.14 -17.44
N ASP A 117 11.51 1.32 -18.75
CA ASP A 117 11.77 2.59 -19.46
C ASP A 117 10.74 3.68 -19.15
N ALA A 118 9.59 3.32 -18.61
CA ALA A 118 8.49 4.21 -18.27
C ALA A 118 7.86 3.81 -16.93
N PRO A 119 8.57 3.99 -15.80
CA PRO A 119 8.03 3.72 -14.48
C PRO A 119 6.79 4.55 -14.20
N VAL A 120 5.85 3.98 -13.45
CA VAL A 120 4.60 4.64 -13.08
C VAL A 120 4.45 4.63 -11.58
N ILE A 121 4.14 5.79 -10.98
CA ILE A 121 3.72 5.88 -9.57
C ILE A 121 2.23 6.20 -9.53
N ARG A 122 1.47 5.43 -8.73
CA ARG A 122 0.07 5.72 -8.40
C ARG A 122 -0.12 5.72 -6.90
N GLY A 123 -1.09 6.49 -6.44
CA GLY A 123 -1.46 6.58 -5.03
C GLY A 123 -2.86 6.03 -4.78
N TYR A 124 -3.02 5.36 -3.63
CA TYR A 124 -4.29 4.77 -3.22
C TYR A 124 -4.53 4.99 -1.74
N ARG A 125 -5.79 5.14 -1.37
CA ARG A 125 -6.27 4.89 -0.01
C ARG A 125 -6.82 3.47 0.04
N LEU A 126 -6.36 2.72 1.02
CA LEU A 126 -6.81 1.35 1.28
C LEU A 126 -7.59 1.36 2.59
N LEU A 127 -8.91 1.20 2.49
CA LEU A 127 -9.83 1.43 3.59
C LEU A 127 -10.48 0.10 4.02
N PRO A 128 -9.88 -0.60 5.01
CA PRO A 128 -10.45 -1.84 5.52
C PRO A 128 -11.74 -1.54 6.30
N GLN A 129 -12.75 -2.32 6.02
CA GLN A 129 -14.05 -2.25 6.66
C GLN A 129 -14.48 -3.65 7.09
N PRO A 130 -14.98 -3.83 8.32
CA PRO A 130 -15.66 -5.06 8.69
C PRO A 130 -16.80 -5.31 7.71
N PHE A 131 -16.93 -6.56 7.27
CA PHE A 131 -17.98 -6.93 6.34
C PHE A 131 -18.83 -8.05 6.91
N GLU A 132 -20.12 -7.77 7.07
CA GLU A 132 -21.11 -8.78 7.49
C GLU A 132 -21.57 -9.58 6.27
N GLY A 133 -20.98 -10.75 6.08
CA GLY A 133 -21.30 -11.64 4.98
C GLY A 133 -20.75 -13.04 5.27
N ARG A 134 -21.06 -13.96 4.38
CA ARG A 134 -20.53 -15.33 4.48
C ARG A 134 -19.45 -15.50 3.43
N ALA A 135 -18.30 -16.05 3.83
CA ALA A 135 -17.20 -16.31 2.91
C ALA A 135 -17.62 -17.07 1.64
N ARG A 136 -18.59 -17.99 1.77
CA ARG A 136 -19.14 -18.77 0.66
C ARG A 136 -19.91 -17.95 -0.39
N ASP A 137 -20.28 -16.72 -0.07
CA ASP A 137 -21.00 -15.83 -1.00
C ASP A 137 -20.04 -15.15 -2.00
N PHE A 138 -18.73 -15.37 -1.84
CA PHE A 138 -17.65 -14.78 -2.68
C PHE A 138 -16.77 -15.87 -3.27
N PRO A 139 -16.32 -15.72 -4.54
CA PRO A 139 -15.41 -16.66 -5.17
C PRO A 139 -13.96 -16.43 -4.70
N LEU A 140 -13.75 -16.55 -3.38
CA LEU A 140 -12.45 -16.37 -2.74
C LEU A 140 -11.43 -17.40 -3.26
N GLN A 141 -10.23 -16.93 -3.60
CA GLN A 141 -9.11 -17.75 -4.06
C GLN A 141 -7.95 -17.66 -3.06
N PRO A 142 -7.19 -18.74 -2.86
CA PRO A 142 -5.97 -18.69 -2.06
C PRO A 142 -5.00 -17.64 -2.63
N VAL A 143 -4.40 -16.85 -1.76
CA VAL A 143 -3.37 -15.89 -2.18
C VAL A 143 -2.02 -16.58 -2.19
N ARG A 144 -1.28 -16.40 -3.31
CA ARG A 144 0.02 -17.04 -3.52
C ARG A 144 0.99 -16.71 -2.37
N GLY A 145 1.68 -17.74 -1.90
CA GLY A 145 2.65 -17.60 -0.80
C GLY A 145 2.04 -17.39 0.58
N ARG A 146 0.71 -17.51 0.72
CA ARG A 146 0.01 -17.29 1.98
C ARG A 146 -0.99 -18.43 2.24
N ALA A 147 -0.75 -19.14 3.33
CA ALA A 147 -1.65 -20.22 3.75
C ALA A 147 -2.82 -19.73 4.64
N ASP A 148 -2.75 -18.48 5.08
CA ASP A 148 -3.59 -17.91 6.12
C ASP A 148 -4.68 -16.98 5.60
N PHE A 149 -4.73 -16.70 4.27
CA PHE A 149 -5.82 -15.91 3.73
C PHE A 149 -6.18 -16.18 2.26
N TRP A 150 -7.41 -15.82 1.93
CA TRP A 150 -8.02 -15.90 0.60
C TRP A 150 -8.56 -14.54 0.23
N ALA A 151 -8.55 -14.22 -1.04
CA ALA A 151 -9.02 -12.95 -1.54
C ALA A 151 -9.88 -13.10 -2.78
N TYR A 152 -10.75 -12.14 -2.99
CA TYR A 152 -11.51 -11.92 -4.21
C TYR A 152 -11.48 -10.44 -4.55
N GLN A 153 -10.96 -10.11 -5.72
CA GLN A 153 -11.05 -8.75 -6.25
C GLN A 153 -12.40 -8.55 -6.90
N HIS A 154 -13.11 -7.51 -6.49
CA HIS A 154 -14.38 -7.14 -7.13
C HIS A 154 -14.16 -6.81 -8.62
N PRO A 155 -15.07 -7.18 -9.56
CA PRO A 155 -14.93 -6.88 -10.98
C PRO A 155 -14.79 -5.40 -11.30
N ALA A 156 -15.51 -4.52 -10.60
CA ALA A 156 -15.14 -3.10 -10.54
C ALA A 156 -13.90 -3.00 -9.64
N PRO A 157 -12.75 -2.46 -10.11
CA PRO A 157 -11.50 -2.50 -9.37
C PRO A 157 -11.47 -1.48 -8.23
N ASP A 158 -12.45 -1.55 -7.34
CA ASP A 158 -12.67 -0.64 -6.23
C ASP A 158 -12.61 -1.30 -4.85
N ALA A 159 -12.52 -2.63 -4.79
CA ALA A 159 -12.45 -3.35 -3.53
C ALA A 159 -11.84 -4.74 -3.65
N PHE A 160 -11.21 -5.19 -2.55
CA PHE A 160 -10.94 -6.60 -2.25
C PHE A 160 -11.86 -7.08 -1.15
N TYR A 161 -12.33 -8.32 -1.28
CA TYR A 161 -12.91 -9.11 -0.19
C TYR A 161 -11.86 -10.10 0.29
N ILE A 162 -11.54 -10.06 1.56
CA ILE A 162 -10.44 -10.82 2.15
C ILE A 162 -10.97 -11.62 3.32
N LEU A 163 -10.75 -12.94 3.27
CA LEU A 163 -10.94 -13.84 4.39
C LEU A 163 -9.57 -14.22 4.93
N HIS A 164 -9.31 -13.96 6.18
CA HIS A 164 -8.09 -14.40 6.82
C HIS A 164 -8.34 -15.02 8.19
N LEU A 165 -7.43 -15.93 8.60
CA LEU A 165 -7.49 -16.60 9.89
C LEU A 165 -6.60 -15.82 10.87
N ILE A 166 -7.17 -15.45 12.02
CA ILE A 166 -6.43 -14.73 13.07
C ILE A 166 -5.90 -15.73 14.09
N PRO A 167 -4.57 -15.91 14.23
CA PRO A 167 -3.99 -16.67 15.32
C PRO A 167 -4.31 -16.03 16.70
N PRO A 168 -4.37 -16.81 17.81
CA PRO A 168 -4.16 -18.25 17.91
C PRO A 168 -5.42 -19.08 17.69
N VAL A 169 -6.60 -18.47 17.59
CA VAL A 169 -7.89 -19.18 17.59
C VAL A 169 -8.32 -19.58 16.18
N GLY A 170 -7.67 -19.06 15.15
CA GLY A 170 -8.03 -19.33 13.78
C GLY A 170 -9.43 -18.81 13.38
N ALA A 171 -9.98 -17.86 14.15
CA ALA A 171 -11.29 -17.30 13.84
C ALA A 171 -11.25 -16.58 12.48
N PRO A 172 -12.14 -16.91 11.55
CA PRO A 172 -12.18 -16.25 10.26
C PRO A 172 -12.69 -14.82 10.40
N VAL A 173 -11.97 -13.88 9.79
CA VAL A 173 -12.42 -12.50 9.64
C VAL A 173 -12.61 -12.20 8.17
N LEU A 174 -13.77 -11.70 7.81
CA LEU A 174 -14.07 -11.23 6.47
C LEU A 174 -14.02 -9.70 6.45
N LEU A 175 -13.13 -9.16 5.63
CA LEU A 175 -12.94 -7.74 5.42
C LEU A 175 -13.29 -7.37 3.98
N LYS A 176 -13.91 -6.20 3.81
CA LYS A 176 -13.93 -5.49 2.54
C LYS A 176 -12.90 -4.37 2.63
N VAL A 177 -11.90 -4.39 1.76
CA VAL A 177 -10.94 -3.28 1.64
C VAL A 177 -11.32 -2.47 0.41
N ARG A 178 -11.86 -1.28 0.62
CA ARG A 178 -12.18 -0.34 -0.47
C ARG A 178 -10.90 0.33 -0.96
N ILE A 179 -10.80 0.47 -2.28
CA ILE A 179 -9.66 1.08 -2.95
C ILE A 179 -10.13 2.41 -3.56
N GLU A 180 -9.48 3.48 -3.16
CA GLU A 180 -9.72 4.82 -3.73
C GLU A 180 -8.43 5.32 -4.34
N GLU A 181 -8.42 5.61 -5.63
CA GLU A 181 -7.26 6.22 -6.28
C GLU A 181 -7.10 7.68 -5.83
N VAL A 182 -5.87 8.06 -5.53
CA VAL A 182 -5.47 9.40 -5.07
C VAL A 182 -4.83 10.14 -6.23
N ALA A 183 -5.29 11.35 -6.51
CA ALA A 183 -4.67 12.21 -7.51
C ALA A 183 -3.29 12.68 -7.02
N LEU A 184 -2.23 12.33 -7.76
CA LEU A 184 -0.87 12.82 -7.48
C LEU A 184 -0.62 14.11 -8.26
N ARG A 185 -0.12 15.12 -7.57
CA ARG A 185 0.29 16.41 -8.16
C ARG A 185 1.78 16.63 -7.93
N ALA A 186 2.43 17.25 -8.90
CA ALA A 186 3.84 17.67 -8.77
C ALA A 186 3.97 18.96 -7.97
#